data_fcf88aaee45680b9b8da977d617810bd
#
_entry.id   fcf88aaee45680b9b8da977d617810bd
#
_cell.length_a   1.000
_cell.length_b   1.000
_cell.length_c   1.000
_cell.angle_alpha   90.00
_cell.angle_beta   90.00
_cell.angle_gamma   90.00
#
_symmetry.space_group_name_H-M   'P 1'
#
loop_
_entity.id
_entity.type
_entity.pdbx_description
1 polymer ?
#
loop_
_entity_poly.entity_id
_entity_poly.type
_entity_poly.pdbx_seq_one_letter_code
_entity_poly.pdbx_strand_id
1 'polypeptide(L)'
;MSEHLATIEWSRGDQPFLDKRYARAHDWRFDGGAEVRGSSAPSDLVPAPLSDPAAVDPEEALVAALSSCHMLFFLAFAAKGGFTVDRYRDEAVGVLGRDERGKTSITSVALRPAVAFSGENRPDAATIDALHHRAHEACYIANSIRADVTIEAR
;
A
#
# COMPACT_ATOMS: atom_id res chain seq x y z
N MET A 1 21.13 -6.84 8.78
CA MET A 1 19.79 -6.39 9.17
C MET A 1 19.68 -4.92 8.85
N SER A 2 18.56 -4.46 8.31
CA SER A 2 18.27 -3.04 8.04
C SER A 2 17.13 -2.59 8.95
N GLU A 3 17.20 -1.35 9.41
CA GLU A 3 16.12 -0.70 10.19
C GLU A 3 15.36 0.24 9.25
N HIS A 4 14.06 0.36 9.47
CA HIS A 4 13.17 1.23 8.71
C HIS A 4 12.39 2.07 9.71
N LEU A 5 12.55 3.39 9.63
CA LEU A 5 12.08 4.32 10.65
C LEU A 5 10.89 5.15 10.16
N ALA A 6 9.90 5.31 11.02
CA ALA A 6 8.81 6.25 10.85
C ALA A 6 8.48 6.89 12.21
N THR A 7 8.23 8.19 12.20
CA THR A 7 7.74 8.95 13.36
C THR A 7 6.31 9.37 13.08
N ILE A 8 5.40 9.02 13.99
CA ILE A 8 3.99 9.42 13.93
C ILE A 8 3.75 10.41 15.05
N GLU A 9 3.26 11.60 14.70
CA GLU A 9 3.05 12.68 15.66
C GLU A 9 1.63 13.24 15.56
N TRP A 10 0.91 13.22 16.68
CA TRP A 10 -0.39 13.84 16.84
C TRP A 10 -0.38 14.76 18.06
N SER A 11 -1.05 15.89 17.95
CA SER A 11 -1.23 16.82 19.06
C SER A 11 -2.71 17.22 19.18
N ARG A 12 -3.22 17.18 20.38
CA ARG A 12 -4.57 17.61 20.69
C ARG A 12 -4.77 19.12 20.48
N GLY A 13 -3.75 19.93 20.74
CA GLY A 13 -3.90 21.37 20.86
C GLY A 13 -4.92 21.73 21.95
N ASP A 14 -5.84 22.63 21.63
CA ASP A 14 -6.90 23.08 22.55
C ASP A 14 -8.21 22.30 22.41
N GLN A 15 -8.24 21.24 21.60
CA GLN A 15 -9.46 20.47 21.35
C GLN A 15 -9.92 19.70 22.60
N PRO A 16 -11.22 19.59 22.85
CA PRO A 16 -11.76 18.61 23.80
C PRO A 16 -11.34 17.20 23.39
N PHE A 17 -11.10 16.32 24.36
CA PHE A 17 -10.60 14.97 24.09
C PHE A 17 -11.56 13.86 24.55
N LEU A 18 -12.11 14.00 25.76
CA LEU A 18 -12.91 12.94 26.38
C LEU A 18 -14.29 12.75 25.73
N ASP A 19 -14.78 13.76 25.01
CA ASP A 19 -16.00 13.69 24.20
C ASP A 19 -15.77 12.97 22.86
N LYS A 20 -14.50 12.57 22.55
CA LYS A 20 -14.05 11.89 21.33
C LYS A 20 -14.21 12.71 20.04
N ARG A 21 -14.42 14.02 20.15
CA ARG A 21 -14.62 14.95 19.02
C ARG A 21 -13.34 15.71 18.64
N TYR A 22 -12.19 15.06 18.75
CA TYR A 22 -10.91 15.62 18.33
C TYR A 22 -10.56 15.21 16.90
N ALA A 23 -9.77 16.03 16.19
CA ALA A 23 -9.27 15.71 14.87
C ALA A 23 -8.31 14.51 14.90
N ARG A 24 -8.43 13.62 13.90
CA ARG A 24 -7.56 12.44 13.73
C ARG A 24 -6.37 12.75 12.83
N ALA A 25 -6.35 13.93 12.24
CA ALA A 25 -5.24 14.36 11.40
C ALA A 25 -3.94 14.43 12.20
N HIS A 26 -2.89 13.85 11.66
CA HIS A 26 -1.56 13.71 12.26
C HIS A 26 -0.48 13.70 11.17
N ASP A 27 0.77 13.69 11.55
CA ASP A 27 1.87 13.71 10.60
C ASP A 27 2.72 12.45 10.71
N TRP A 28 3.10 11.91 9.56
CA TRP A 28 4.09 10.84 9.42
C TRP A 28 5.36 11.46 8.88
N ARG A 29 6.49 11.15 9.51
CA ARG A 29 7.81 11.57 9.05
C ARG A 29 8.71 10.37 8.90
N PHE A 30 9.48 10.35 7.83
CA PHE A 30 10.42 9.28 7.50
C PHE A 30 11.85 9.82 7.56
N ASP A 31 12.82 8.93 7.78
CA ASP A 31 14.24 9.27 7.93
C ASP A 31 14.85 9.96 6.70
N GLY A 32 14.32 9.69 5.50
CA GLY A 32 14.70 10.39 4.27
C GLY A 32 14.12 11.80 4.10
N GLY A 33 13.38 12.32 5.10
CA GLY A 33 12.77 13.65 5.07
C GLY A 33 11.39 13.71 4.39
N ALA A 34 10.84 12.59 3.93
CA ALA A 34 9.47 12.56 3.42
C ALA A 34 8.47 12.77 4.56
N GLU A 35 7.46 13.61 4.31
CA GLU A 35 6.34 13.84 5.23
C GLU A 35 5.02 13.51 4.56
N VAL A 36 4.13 12.86 5.30
CA VAL A 36 2.79 12.49 4.83
C VAL A 36 1.77 12.90 5.87
N ARG A 37 0.72 13.59 5.43
CA ARG A 37 -0.44 13.88 6.27
C ARG A 37 -1.29 12.63 6.41
N GLY A 38 -1.44 12.14 7.63
CA GLY A 38 -2.27 11.00 7.97
C GLY A 38 -3.56 11.37 8.67
N SER A 39 -4.56 10.53 8.56
CA SER A 39 -5.82 10.59 9.34
C SER A 39 -6.41 9.19 9.44
N SER A 40 -7.50 9.03 10.21
CA SER A 40 -8.34 7.85 10.07
C SER A 40 -9.18 7.94 8.79
N ALA A 41 -9.55 6.81 8.21
CA ALA A 41 -10.60 6.77 7.21
C ALA A 41 -11.90 7.39 7.74
N PRO A 42 -12.68 8.14 6.93
CA PRO A 42 -13.99 8.60 7.30
C PRO A 42 -14.93 7.42 7.61
N SER A 43 -15.70 7.55 8.70
CA SER A 43 -16.67 6.53 9.09
C SER A 43 -17.84 7.19 9.85
N ASP A 44 -18.90 6.43 10.10
CA ASP A 44 -20.02 6.91 10.92
C ASP A 44 -19.59 7.28 12.34
N LEU A 45 -18.55 6.66 12.87
CA LEU A 45 -17.99 6.95 14.20
C LEU A 45 -17.03 8.14 14.19
N VAL A 46 -16.37 8.37 13.07
CA VAL A 46 -15.40 9.46 12.88
C VAL A 46 -15.66 10.15 11.54
N PRO A 47 -16.77 10.89 11.43
CA PRO A 47 -17.09 11.62 10.20
C PRO A 47 -16.17 12.83 10.02
N ALA A 48 -16.10 13.38 8.81
CA ALA A 48 -15.49 14.68 8.58
C ALA A 48 -16.23 15.78 9.39
N PRO A 49 -15.54 16.76 9.96
CA PRO A 49 -14.10 17.05 9.84
C PRO A 49 -13.21 16.37 10.90
N LEU A 50 -13.74 15.43 11.68
CA LEU A 50 -12.93 14.71 12.68
C LEU A 50 -11.91 13.77 12.01
N SER A 51 -12.28 13.14 10.90
CA SER A 51 -11.35 12.55 9.93
C SER A 51 -11.10 13.54 8.80
N ASP A 52 -9.93 13.45 8.17
CA ASP A 52 -9.56 14.23 7.00
C ASP A 52 -9.54 13.31 5.77
N PRO A 53 -10.55 13.38 4.88
CA PRO A 53 -10.61 12.52 3.71
C PRO A 53 -9.55 12.83 2.64
N ALA A 54 -8.80 13.92 2.77
CA ALA A 54 -7.68 14.27 1.90
C ALA A 54 -6.33 13.76 2.42
N ALA A 55 -6.30 13.23 3.63
CA ALA A 55 -5.10 12.64 4.23
C ALA A 55 -5.07 11.12 4.00
N VAL A 56 -3.88 10.54 4.06
CA VAL A 56 -3.69 9.09 3.91
C VAL A 56 -4.16 8.38 5.18
N ASP A 57 -4.99 7.36 5.05
CA ASP A 57 -5.31 6.49 6.18
C ASP A 57 -4.34 5.28 6.27
N PRO A 58 -4.24 4.63 7.45
CA PRO A 58 -3.32 3.52 7.65
C PRO A 58 -3.60 2.31 6.74
N GLU A 59 -4.85 2.10 6.36
CA GLU A 59 -5.29 1.02 5.49
C GLU A 59 -4.82 1.29 4.05
N GLU A 60 -4.97 2.52 3.55
CA GLU A 60 -4.42 2.96 2.26
C GLU A 60 -2.89 2.85 2.23
N ALA A 61 -2.23 3.24 3.32
CA ALA A 61 -0.79 3.14 3.43
C ALA A 61 -0.29 1.69 3.35
N LEU A 62 -1.01 0.74 3.98
CA LEU A 62 -0.69 -0.70 3.87
C LEU A 62 -0.80 -1.18 2.43
N VAL A 63 -1.90 -0.83 1.74
CA VAL A 63 -2.13 -1.19 0.33
C VAL A 63 -1.06 -0.58 -0.57
N ALA A 64 -0.72 0.70 -0.37
CA ALA A 64 0.34 1.38 -1.12
C ALA A 64 1.71 0.76 -0.88
N ALA A 65 2.05 0.41 0.36
CA ALA A 65 3.31 -0.26 0.70
C ALA A 65 3.43 -1.63 0.00
N LEU A 66 2.36 -2.42 0.01
CA LEU A 66 2.32 -3.72 -0.67
C LEU A 66 2.50 -3.57 -2.18
N SER A 67 1.69 -2.71 -2.81
CA SER A 67 1.75 -2.46 -4.26
C SER A 67 3.13 -1.94 -4.68
N SER A 68 3.69 -0.97 -3.96
CA SER A 68 5.03 -0.44 -4.22
C SER A 68 6.12 -1.51 -4.09
N CYS A 69 6.08 -2.33 -3.04
CA CYS A 69 7.05 -3.41 -2.84
C CYS A 69 6.98 -4.43 -3.99
N HIS A 70 5.78 -4.84 -4.39
CA HIS A 70 5.57 -5.75 -5.52
C HIS A 70 6.12 -5.15 -6.83
N MET A 71 5.81 -3.88 -7.12
CA MET A 71 6.31 -3.16 -8.29
C MET A 71 7.84 -3.17 -8.35
N LEU A 72 8.51 -2.85 -7.25
CA LEU A 72 9.97 -2.77 -7.21
C LEU A 72 10.63 -4.13 -7.54
N PHE A 73 10.09 -5.23 -7.01
CA PHE A 73 10.55 -6.57 -7.36
C PHE A 73 10.23 -6.93 -8.81
N PHE A 74 9.04 -6.60 -9.30
CA PHE A 74 8.68 -6.82 -10.69
C PHE A 74 9.64 -6.10 -11.64
N LEU A 75 9.92 -4.82 -11.41
CA LEU A 75 10.85 -4.03 -12.23
C LEU A 75 12.27 -4.63 -12.22
N ALA A 76 12.75 -5.06 -11.04
CA ALA A 76 14.05 -5.71 -10.92
C ALA A 76 14.13 -7.02 -11.71
N PHE A 77 13.08 -7.85 -11.65
CA PHE A 77 13.06 -9.12 -12.39
C PHE A 77 12.86 -8.91 -13.90
N ALA A 78 12.05 -7.94 -14.31
CA ALA A 78 11.90 -7.57 -15.71
C ALA A 78 13.22 -7.11 -16.31
N ALA A 79 13.93 -6.20 -15.63
CA ALA A 79 15.24 -5.72 -16.05
C ALA A 79 16.27 -6.86 -16.13
N LYS A 80 16.29 -7.77 -15.15
CA LYS A 80 17.15 -8.96 -15.17
C LYS A 80 16.82 -9.91 -16.33
N GLY A 81 15.56 -9.95 -16.76
CA GLY A 81 15.08 -10.69 -17.92
C GLY A 81 15.36 -10.02 -19.27
N GLY A 82 15.92 -8.81 -19.26
CA GLY A 82 16.22 -8.04 -20.47
C GLY A 82 14.98 -7.36 -21.06
N PHE A 83 13.92 -7.15 -20.26
CA PHE A 83 12.71 -6.47 -20.69
C PHE A 83 12.74 -5.01 -20.23
N THR A 84 12.42 -4.09 -21.15
CA THR A 84 12.36 -2.66 -20.85
C THR A 84 10.93 -2.31 -20.47
N VAL A 85 10.73 -1.88 -19.21
CA VAL A 85 9.44 -1.37 -18.71
C VAL A 85 9.46 0.14 -18.81
N ASP A 86 8.49 0.73 -19.52
CA ASP A 86 8.33 2.18 -19.64
C ASP A 86 7.40 2.74 -18.58
N ARG A 87 6.39 1.97 -18.20
CA ARG A 87 5.40 2.40 -17.23
C ARG A 87 4.84 1.20 -16.47
N TYR A 88 4.68 1.39 -15.18
CA TYR A 88 3.93 0.52 -14.29
C TYR A 88 2.86 1.35 -13.58
N ARG A 89 1.62 0.91 -13.61
CA ARG A 89 0.51 1.51 -12.89
C ARG A 89 -0.30 0.42 -12.22
N ASP A 90 -0.51 0.54 -10.92
CA ASP A 90 -1.32 -0.39 -10.15
C ASP A 90 -2.45 0.37 -9.47
N GLU A 91 -3.68 -0.08 -9.68
CA GLU A 91 -4.88 0.40 -9.01
C GLU A 91 -5.29 -0.63 -7.94
N ALA A 92 -4.41 -0.79 -6.96
CA ALA A 92 -4.58 -1.76 -5.89
C ALA A 92 -5.79 -1.43 -5.00
N VAL A 93 -6.47 -2.48 -4.53
CA VAL A 93 -7.64 -2.35 -3.65
C VAL A 93 -7.50 -3.29 -2.46
N GLY A 94 -7.53 -2.74 -1.25
CA GLY A 94 -7.62 -3.47 0.00
C GLY A 94 -9.06 -3.54 0.51
N VAL A 95 -9.45 -4.67 1.09
CA VAL A 95 -10.78 -4.87 1.67
C VAL A 95 -10.66 -5.08 3.17
N LEU A 96 -11.30 -4.18 3.92
CA LEU A 96 -11.45 -4.31 5.37
C LEU A 96 -12.60 -5.26 5.68
N GLY A 97 -12.35 -6.28 6.48
CA GLY A 97 -13.34 -7.28 6.84
C GLY A 97 -13.05 -7.93 8.19
N ARG A 98 -13.77 -9.01 8.52
CA ARG A 98 -13.46 -9.84 9.69
C ARG A 98 -12.64 -11.04 9.25
N ASP A 99 -11.51 -11.23 9.89
CA ASP A 99 -10.66 -12.41 9.67
C ASP A 99 -11.21 -13.65 10.41
N GLU A 100 -10.58 -14.81 10.21
CA GLU A 100 -10.95 -16.08 10.83
C GLU A 100 -10.96 -16.05 12.38
N ARG A 101 -10.25 -15.07 12.97
CA ARG A 101 -10.21 -14.84 14.42
C ARG A 101 -11.33 -13.90 14.89
N GLY A 102 -12.20 -13.43 13.98
CA GLY A 102 -13.23 -12.43 14.25
C GLY A 102 -12.69 -11.02 14.46
N LYS A 103 -11.42 -10.75 14.09
CA LYS A 103 -10.81 -9.40 14.17
C LYS A 103 -11.05 -8.62 12.88
N THR A 104 -11.34 -7.33 13.01
CA THR A 104 -11.37 -6.43 11.86
C THR A 104 -9.94 -6.20 11.36
N SER A 105 -9.69 -6.48 10.09
CA SER A 105 -8.38 -6.36 9.45
C SER A 105 -8.55 -6.17 7.94
N ILE A 106 -7.51 -5.77 7.23
CA ILE A 106 -7.46 -5.94 5.78
C ILE A 106 -7.39 -7.44 5.52
N THR A 107 -8.45 -8.01 4.96
CA THR A 107 -8.57 -9.45 4.72
C THR A 107 -8.07 -9.87 3.35
N SER A 108 -8.16 -8.96 2.36
CA SER A 108 -7.64 -9.21 1.03
C SER A 108 -7.12 -7.92 0.38
N VAL A 109 -6.14 -8.07 -0.51
CA VAL A 109 -5.65 -6.99 -1.37
C VAL A 109 -5.55 -7.52 -2.80
N ALA A 110 -6.22 -6.86 -3.74
CA ALA A 110 -6.10 -7.10 -5.17
C ALA A 110 -5.13 -6.07 -5.77
N LEU A 111 -3.99 -6.54 -6.29
CA LEU A 111 -3.09 -5.75 -7.12
C LEU A 111 -3.57 -5.82 -8.58
N ARG A 112 -3.66 -4.69 -9.27
CA ARG A 112 -4.18 -4.58 -10.65
C ARG A 112 -3.17 -3.88 -11.57
N PRO A 113 -1.96 -4.43 -11.68
CA PRO A 113 -0.89 -3.79 -12.44
C PRO A 113 -1.19 -3.78 -13.93
N ALA A 114 -0.99 -2.62 -14.55
CA ALA A 114 -0.90 -2.42 -15.98
C ALA A 114 0.53 -2.01 -16.33
N VAL A 115 1.21 -2.79 -17.17
CA VAL A 115 2.62 -2.60 -17.46
C VAL A 115 2.82 -2.36 -18.96
N ALA A 116 3.49 -1.29 -19.31
CA ALA A 116 3.90 -1.00 -20.68
C ALA A 116 5.38 -1.35 -20.88
N PHE A 117 5.64 -2.07 -21.97
CA PHE A 117 7.00 -2.49 -22.37
C PHE A 117 7.37 -1.89 -23.70
N SER A 118 8.67 -1.59 -23.88
CA SER A 118 9.25 -1.17 -25.16
C SER A 118 10.46 -2.05 -25.53
N GLY A 119 11.11 -1.69 -26.64
CA GLY A 119 12.27 -2.41 -27.16
C GLY A 119 11.90 -3.62 -28.01
N GLU A 120 12.93 -4.31 -28.50
CA GLU A 120 12.78 -5.49 -29.36
C GLU A 120 12.40 -6.74 -28.56
N ASN A 121 12.90 -6.85 -27.34
CA ASN A 121 12.61 -7.98 -26.45
C ASN A 121 11.41 -7.64 -25.57
N ARG A 122 10.24 -8.17 -25.92
CA ARG A 122 9.00 -8.00 -25.17
C ARG A 122 8.54 -9.32 -24.57
N PRO A 123 8.15 -9.34 -23.29
CA PRO A 123 7.63 -10.56 -22.68
C PRO A 123 6.26 -10.93 -23.27
N ASP A 124 5.99 -12.21 -23.42
CA ASP A 124 4.64 -12.72 -23.65
C ASP A 124 3.83 -12.76 -22.34
N ALA A 125 2.54 -13.07 -22.44
CA ALA A 125 1.63 -13.10 -21.28
C ALA A 125 2.13 -14.08 -20.19
N ALA A 126 2.61 -15.26 -20.56
CA ALA A 126 3.08 -16.25 -19.61
C ALA A 126 4.34 -15.77 -18.87
N THR A 127 5.21 -15.05 -19.57
CA THR A 127 6.41 -14.44 -18.96
C THR A 127 6.01 -13.31 -18.00
N ILE A 128 5.03 -12.47 -18.35
CA ILE A 128 4.51 -11.42 -17.47
C ILE A 128 3.92 -12.04 -16.18
N ASP A 129 3.12 -13.08 -16.31
CA ASP A 129 2.55 -13.81 -15.17
C ASP A 129 3.66 -14.40 -14.28
N ALA A 130 4.68 -14.99 -14.88
CA ALA A 130 5.83 -15.53 -14.13
C ALA A 130 6.63 -14.42 -13.42
N LEU A 131 6.76 -13.24 -14.03
CA LEU A 131 7.39 -12.08 -13.38
C LEU A 131 6.58 -11.59 -12.16
N HIS A 132 5.25 -11.53 -12.29
CA HIS A 132 4.38 -11.15 -11.19
C HIS A 132 4.41 -12.18 -10.06
N HIS A 133 4.36 -13.47 -10.38
CA HIS A 133 4.46 -14.54 -9.38
C HIS A 133 5.76 -14.45 -8.57
N ARG A 134 6.89 -14.30 -9.25
CA ARG A 134 8.20 -14.13 -8.60
C ARG A 134 8.27 -12.85 -7.75
N ALA A 135 7.68 -11.75 -8.23
CA ALA A 135 7.63 -10.50 -7.50
C ALA A 135 6.82 -10.65 -6.22
N HIS A 136 5.68 -11.36 -6.28
CA HIS A 136 4.86 -11.64 -5.11
C HIS A 136 5.63 -12.46 -4.06
N GLU A 137 6.27 -13.54 -4.46
CA GLU A 137 7.04 -14.40 -3.55
C GLU A 137 8.22 -13.66 -2.88
N ALA A 138 8.86 -12.73 -3.61
CA ALA A 138 9.97 -11.94 -3.10
C ALA A 138 9.54 -10.72 -2.29
N CYS A 139 8.27 -10.31 -2.40
CA CYS A 139 7.77 -9.07 -1.79
C CYS A 139 7.78 -9.14 -0.26
N TYR A 140 8.63 -8.33 0.38
CA TYR A 140 8.77 -8.32 1.83
C TYR A 140 7.47 -7.96 2.53
N ILE A 141 6.69 -7.03 1.96
CA ILE A 141 5.41 -6.61 2.56
C ILE A 141 4.37 -7.73 2.43
N ALA A 142 4.29 -8.42 1.27
CA ALA A 142 3.41 -9.58 1.11
C ALA A 142 3.72 -10.68 2.14
N ASN A 143 5.01 -10.94 2.37
CA ASN A 143 5.47 -11.91 3.36
C ASN A 143 5.27 -11.48 4.83
N SER A 144 4.89 -10.22 5.08
CA SER A 144 4.73 -9.64 6.42
C SER A 144 3.26 -9.45 6.83
N ILE A 145 2.32 -9.61 5.91
CA ILE A 145 0.88 -9.42 6.16
C ILE A 145 0.13 -10.74 6.14
N ARG A 146 -1.12 -10.72 6.63
CA ARG A 146 -2.01 -11.90 6.65
C ARG A 146 -3.13 -11.83 5.61
N ALA A 147 -3.27 -10.69 4.96
CA ALA A 147 -4.27 -10.53 3.91
C ALA A 147 -3.98 -11.48 2.74
N ASP A 148 -5.02 -12.03 2.15
CA ASP A 148 -4.91 -12.74 0.87
C ASP A 148 -4.56 -11.73 -0.23
N VAL A 149 -3.48 -11.96 -0.95
CA VAL A 149 -3.02 -11.08 -2.03
C VAL A 149 -3.27 -11.76 -3.37
N THR A 150 -4.04 -11.10 -4.22
CA THR A 150 -4.28 -11.54 -5.60
C THR A 150 -3.66 -10.54 -6.60
N ILE A 151 -3.27 -11.04 -7.76
CA ILE A 151 -2.72 -10.22 -8.84
C ILE A 151 -3.63 -10.37 -10.04
N GLU A 152 -4.29 -9.28 -10.41
CA GLU A 152 -5.23 -9.16 -11.53
C GLU A 152 -4.60 -8.27 -12.60
N ALA A 153 -3.49 -8.73 -13.23
CA ALA A 153 -2.76 -7.97 -14.25
C ALA A 153 -3.67 -7.59 -15.43
N ARG A 154 -3.51 -6.35 -15.98
CA ARG A 154 -4.32 -5.76 -17.02
C ARG A 154 -3.51 -5.41 -18.27
#